data_1175db1f341e03127baa1969d5749661
#
_entry.id   1175db1f341e03127baa1969d5749661
#
_cell.length_a   1.000
_cell.length_b   1.000
_cell.length_c   1.000
_cell.angle_alpha   90.00
_cell.angle_beta   90.00
_cell.angle_gamma   90.00
#
_symmetry.space_group_name_H-M   'P 1'
#
loop_
_entity.id
_entity.type
_entity.pdbx_description
1 polymer ?
#
loop_
_entity_poly.entity_id
_entity_poly.type
_entity_poly.pdbx_seq_one_letter_code
_entity_poly.pdbx_strand_id
1 'polypeptide(L)'
;MNKEWSELNKKMQAQISKEKTFDEGKKTLLELRNKLFACIKKLQGELSTEDFSAMPFINADGYHSKSIAYSLWHIFRIEDIVANDLIQQRKEILFSENFISKIKSPLITTGNELVKNQIAEFSKKLNIQALYEYCEKVKLSTEEWLKNLSFKDLKTKYAESDKERIKSLKVVSNDENAIWLIDYWCNKNIKGLIQMPFSRHWIMHVEAILRIEAGIRKVRGKKLCC
;
A
#
# COMPACT_ATOMS: atom_id res chain seq x y z
N MET A 1 -16.89 5.64 -2.78
CA MET A 1 -15.59 5.94 -3.44
C MET A 1 -15.49 7.43 -3.67
N ASN A 2 -14.38 8.05 -3.28
CA ASN A 2 -14.12 9.47 -3.51
C ASN A 2 -14.16 9.77 -5.02
N LYS A 3 -15.04 10.69 -5.43
CA LYS A 3 -15.30 10.97 -6.86
C LYS A 3 -14.05 11.50 -7.56
N GLU A 4 -13.34 12.42 -6.92
CA GLU A 4 -12.10 13.02 -7.45
C GLU A 4 -11.02 11.96 -7.72
N TRP A 5 -10.76 11.08 -6.74
CA TRP A 5 -9.75 10.02 -6.89
C TRP A 5 -10.14 9.01 -7.97
N SER A 6 -11.44 8.70 -8.06
CA SER A 6 -11.97 7.81 -9.11
C SER A 6 -11.78 8.41 -10.49
N GLU A 7 -12.04 9.72 -10.66
CA GLU A 7 -11.86 10.43 -11.93
C GLU A 7 -10.39 10.55 -12.32
N LEU A 8 -9.50 10.89 -11.38
CA LEU A 8 -8.06 10.91 -11.61
C LEU A 8 -7.55 9.52 -12.03
N ASN A 9 -8.00 8.45 -11.36
CA ASN A 9 -7.60 7.10 -11.70
C ASN A 9 -8.08 6.69 -13.10
N LYS A 10 -9.32 7.00 -13.49
CA LYS A 10 -9.84 6.76 -14.85
C LYS A 10 -9.05 7.54 -15.89
N LYS A 11 -8.80 8.82 -15.64
CA LYS A 11 -7.99 9.70 -16.52
C LYS A 11 -6.59 9.13 -16.71
N MET A 12 -5.91 8.78 -15.62
CA MET A 12 -4.59 8.16 -15.64
C MET A 12 -4.58 6.89 -16.50
N GLN A 13 -5.52 5.97 -16.27
CA GLN A 13 -5.60 4.71 -17.02
C GLN A 13 -5.79 4.92 -18.53
N ALA A 14 -6.62 5.90 -18.94
CA ALA A 14 -6.80 6.25 -20.33
C ALA A 14 -5.52 6.83 -20.95
N GLN A 15 -4.82 7.70 -20.19
CA GLN A 15 -3.60 8.38 -20.67
C GLN A 15 -2.41 7.44 -20.78
N ILE A 16 -2.12 6.60 -19.79
CA ILE A 16 -1.01 5.65 -19.83
C ILE A 16 -1.17 4.57 -20.90
N SER A 17 -2.38 4.39 -21.43
CA SER A 17 -2.68 3.37 -22.46
C SER A 17 -2.27 3.79 -23.86
N LYS A 18 -1.90 5.04 -24.08
CA LYS A 18 -1.57 5.63 -25.39
C LYS A 18 -0.21 6.33 -25.33
N GLU A 19 0.67 6.05 -26.27
CA GLU A 19 2.01 6.61 -26.29
C GLU A 19 2.01 8.15 -26.26
N LYS A 20 1.14 8.77 -27.06
CA LYS A 20 1.01 10.24 -27.15
C LYS A 20 0.65 10.94 -25.84
N THR A 21 0.01 10.24 -24.91
CA THR A 21 -0.46 10.79 -23.63
C THR A 21 0.17 10.09 -22.43
N PHE A 22 1.20 9.29 -22.64
CA PHE A 22 1.83 8.49 -21.59
C PHE A 22 2.45 9.35 -20.49
N ASP A 23 3.17 10.40 -20.86
CA ASP A 23 3.80 11.31 -19.89
C ASP A 23 2.78 12.10 -19.07
N GLU A 24 1.67 12.52 -19.66
CA GLU A 24 0.53 13.09 -18.94
C GLU A 24 -0.09 12.07 -18.00
N GLY A 25 -0.16 10.81 -18.40
CA GLY A 25 -0.63 9.70 -17.57
C GLY A 25 0.25 9.49 -16.33
N LYS A 26 1.58 9.57 -16.48
CA LYS A 26 2.52 9.54 -15.33
C LYS A 26 2.27 10.73 -14.40
N LYS A 27 2.12 11.95 -14.92
CA LYS A 27 1.82 13.15 -14.11
C LYS A 27 0.51 12.99 -13.35
N THR A 28 -0.55 12.50 -14.00
CA THR A 28 -1.86 12.23 -13.36
C THR A 28 -1.75 11.17 -12.26
N LEU A 29 -0.94 10.12 -12.46
CA LEU A 29 -0.67 9.12 -11.43
C LEU A 29 0.03 9.74 -10.22
N LEU A 30 1.07 10.54 -10.45
CA LEU A 30 1.81 11.22 -9.36
C LEU A 30 0.90 12.20 -8.59
N GLU A 31 0.02 12.92 -9.30
CA GLU A 31 -0.98 13.78 -8.66
C GLU A 31 -1.92 12.98 -7.74
N LEU A 32 -2.49 11.88 -8.24
CA LEU A 32 -3.34 10.99 -7.45
C LEU A 32 -2.62 10.48 -6.20
N ARG A 33 -1.39 9.96 -6.36
CA ARG A 33 -0.57 9.45 -5.26
C ARG A 33 -0.27 10.52 -4.22
N ASN A 34 0.06 11.74 -4.64
CA ASN A 34 0.30 12.86 -3.74
C ASN A 34 -0.96 13.24 -2.93
N LYS A 35 -2.14 13.28 -3.55
CA LYS A 35 -3.41 13.53 -2.85
C LYS A 35 -3.72 12.44 -1.82
N LEU A 36 -3.56 11.17 -2.18
CA LEU A 36 -3.77 10.04 -1.27
C LEU A 36 -2.76 10.05 -0.11
N PHE A 37 -1.50 10.33 -0.39
CA PHE A 37 -0.46 10.39 0.64
C PHE A 37 -0.64 11.57 1.59
N ALA A 38 -1.09 12.73 1.08
CA ALA A 38 -1.42 13.89 1.92
C ALA A 38 -2.53 13.57 2.94
N CYS A 39 -3.56 12.79 2.54
CA CYS A 39 -4.59 12.31 3.46
C CYS A 39 -3.99 11.43 4.57
N ILE A 40 -3.08 10.52 4.21
CA ILE A 40 -2.41 9.65 5.18
C ILE A 40 -1.54 10.48 6.14
N LYS A 41 -0.73 11.41 5.61
CA LYS A 41 0.17 12.26 6.43
C LYS A 41 -0.58 13.13 7.42
N LYS A 42 -1.75 13.65 7.05
CA LYS A 42 -2.60 14.43 7.95
C LYS A 42 -2.94 13.65 9.22
N LEU A 43 -3.25 12.36 9.11
CA LEU A 43 -3.61 11.52 10.26
C LEU A 43 -2.46 11.36 11.26
N GLN A 44 -1.20 11.44 10.81
CA GLN A 44 -0.03 11.33 11.67
C GLN A 44 -0.01 12.41 12.76
N GLY A 45 -0.45 13.63 12.44
CA GLY A 45 -0.52 14.75 13.38
C GLY A 45 -1.82 14.84 14.19
N GLU A 46 -2.86 14.09 13.80
CA GLU A 46 -4.20 14.21 14.38
C GLU A 46 -4.59 13.05 15.29
N LEU A 47 -3.93 11.90 15.18
CA LEU A 47 -4.27 10.68 15.89
C LEU A 47 -3.21 10.32 16.94
N SER A 48 -3.65 9.72 18.06
CA SER A 48 -2.74 9.14 19.04
C SER A 48 -2.21 7.78 18.57
N THR A 49 -1.13 7.30 19.20
CA THR A 49 -0.54 5.98 18.86
C THR A 49 -1.56 4.85 19.01
N GLU A 50 -2.45 4.91 20.02
CA GLU A 50 -3.49 3.90 20.26
C GLU A 50 -4.52 3.85 19.13
N ASP A 51 -4.83 4.99 18.51
CA ASP A 51 -5.78 5.06 17.41
C ASP A 51 -5.29 4.29 16.18
N PHE A 52 -3.99 4.27 15.93
CA PHE A 52 -3.43 3.54 14.81
C PHE A 52 -3.62 2.03 14.90
N SER A 53 -3.77 1.48 16.11
CA SER A 53 -4.07 0.05 16.34
C SER A 53 -5.56 -0.25 16.54
N ALA A 54 -6.40 0.78 16.65
CA ALA A 54 -7.83 0.61 16.88
C ALA A 54 -8.55 -0.01 15.67
N MET A 55 -9.51 -0.88 15.96
CA MET A 55 -10.34 -1.59 14.96
C MET A 55 -11.83 -1.37 15.25
N PRO A 56 -12.40 -0.19 14.96
CA PRO A 56 -13.80 0.12 15.29
C PRO A 56 -14.80 -0.76 14.55
N PHE A 57 -14.37 -1.44 13.49
CA PHE A 57 -15.20 -2.31 12.63
C PHE A 57 -14.65 -3.74 12.55
N ILE A 58 -14.13 -4.29 13.65
CA ILE A 58 -13.46 -5.61 13.69
C ILE A 58 -14.31 -6.77 13.15
N ASN A 59 -15.64 -6.68 13.26
CA ASN A 59 -16.58 -7.70 12.81
C ASN A 59 -17.20 -7.40 11.44
N ALA A 60 -16.78 -6.32 10.77
CA ALA A 60 -17.28 -6.00 9.44
C ALA A 60 -16.49 -6.76 8.36
N ASP A 61 -17.10 -6.89 7.19
CA ASP A 61 -16.44 -7.41 6.01
C ASP A 61 -15.70 -6.29 5.25
N GLY A 62 -14.64 -6.67 4.54
CA GLY A 62 -13.91 -5.80 3.63
C GLY A 62 -12.75 -5.02 4.25
N TYR A 63 -12.28 -3.99 3.54
CA TYR A 63 -11.01 -3.29 3.85
C TYR A 63 -11.05 -2.50 5.16
N HIS A 64 -12.20 -2.05 5.62
CA HIS A 64 -12.34 -1.26 6.84
C HIS A 64 -12.38 -2.11 8.12
N SER A 65 -12.43 -3.44 8.03
CA SER A 65 -12.23 -4.35 9.17
C SER A 65 -10.76 -4.53 9.55
N LYS A 66 -9.99 -3.46 9.43
CA LYS A 66 -8.55 -3.40 9.68
C LYS A 66 -8.25 -2.25 10.64
N SER A 67 -6.97 -2.09 11.00
CA SER A 67 -6.47 -0.89 11.68
C SER A 67 -5.81 0.06 10.68
N ILE A 68 -5.56 1.30 11.09
CA ILE A 68 -4.83 2.28 10.26
C ILE A 68 -3.38 1.82 10.06
N ALA A 69 -2.69 1.43 11.13
CA ALA A 69 -1.29 0.99 11.06
C ALA A 69 -1.10 -0.24 10.16
N TYR A 70 -2.00 -1.23 10.27
CA TYR A 70 -1.98 -2.37 9.37
C TYR A 70 -2.18 -1.95 7.91
N SER A 71 -3.14 -1.07 7.64
CA SER A 71 -3.43 -0.63 6.26
C SER A 71 -2.25 0.13 5.65
N LEU A 72 -1.54 0.95 6.43
CA LEU A 72 -0.30 1.60 6.01
C LEU A 72 0.79 0.58 5.70
N TRP A 73 1.04 -0.36 6.63
CA TRP A 73 1.97 -1.45 6.39
C TRP A 73 1.64 -2.20 5.11
N HIS A 74 0.42 -2.65 4.95
CA HIS A 74 -0.04 -3.45 3.84
C HIS A 74 0.12 -2.75 2.48
N ILE A 75 -0.29 -1.48 2.37
CA ILE A 75 -0.15 -0.70 1.13
C ILE A 75 1.33 -0.63 0.71
N PHE A 76 2.17 -0.17 1.63
CA PHE A 76 3.56 0.14 1.29
C PHE A 76 4.45 -1.09 1.25
N ARG A 77 4.08 -2.14 2.00
CA ARG A 77 4.79 -3.42 1.91
C ARG A 77 4.56 -4.09 0.55
N ILE A 78 3.33 -4.12 0.05
CA ILE A 78 3.03 -4.59 -1.31
C ILE A 78 3.77 -3.75 -2.34
N GLU A 79 3.75 -2.43 -2.20
CA GLU A 79 4.42 -1.55 -3.14
C GLU A 79 5.93 -1.76 -3.15
N ASP A 80 6.57 -1.90 -1.99
CA ASP A 80 7.99 -2.13 -1.86
C ASP A 80 8.42 -3.44 -2.55
N ILE A 81 7.69 -4.54 -2.29
CA ILE A 81 7.93 -5.83 -2.94
C ILE A 81 7.78 -5.71 -4.47
N VAL A 82 6.68 -5.13 -4.93
CA VAL A 82 6.39 -5.08 -6.37
C VAL A 82 7.30 -4.11 -7.10
N ALA A 83 7.51 -2.91 -6.57
CA ALA A 83 8.31 -1.90 -7.26
C ALA A 83 9.82 -2.18 -7.19
N ASN A 84 10.33 -2.55 -6.02
CA ASN A 84 11.76 -2.72 -5.83
C ASN A 84 12.21 -4.15 -6.18
N ASP A 85 11.55 -5.17 -5.66
CA ASP A 85 12.00 -6.52 -5.86
C ASP A 85 11.51 -7.10 -7.19
N LEU A 86 10.18 -7.14 -7.45
CA LEU A 86 9.67 -7.77 -8.67
C LEU A 86 10.11 -7.00 -9.93
N ILE A 87 9.90 -5.69 -9.99
CA ILE A 87 10.14 -4.90 -11.22
C ILE A 87 11.61 -4.55 -11.38
N GLN A 88 12.22 -3.96 -10.35
CA GLN A 88 13.57 -3.42 -10.46
C GLN A 88 14.67 -4.40 -10.03
N GLN A 89 14.31 -5.59 -9.53
CA GLN A 89 15.21 -6.64 -9.07
C GLN A 89 16.28 -6.13 -8.11
N ARG A 90 15.90 -5.23 -7.20
CA ARG A 90 16.75 -4.66 -6.18
C ARG A 90 16.21 -4.92 -4.77
N LYS A 91 17.08 -4.83 -3.78
CA LYS A 91 16.70 -5.02 -2.38
C LYS A 91 15.63 -4.00 -1.97
N GLU A 92 14.58 -4.47 -1.33
CA GLU A 92 13.47 -3.66 -0.82
C GLU A 92 13.94 -2.61 0.18
N ILE A 93 13.24 -1.48 0.25
CA ILE A 93 13.50 -0.38 1.20
C ILE A 93 13.42 -0.88 2.64
N LEU A 94 12.49 -1.80 2.93
CA LEU A 94 12.35 -2.41 4.25
C LEU A 94 13.68 -2.92 4.81
N PHE A 95 14.49 -3.55 3.95
CA PHE A 95 15.76 -4.17 4.35
C PHE A 95 16.98 -3.30 4.04
N SER A 96 16.98 -2.58 2.90
CA SER A 96 18.13 -1.77 2.47
C SER A 96 18.39 -0.59 3.40
N GLU A 97 17.32 -0.01 3.99
CA GLU A 97 17.40 1.09 4.95
C GLU A 97 17.10 0.66 6.41
N ASN A 98 17.09 -0.66 6.68
CA ASN A 98 16.86 -1.25 8.01
C ASN A 98 15.53 -0.81 8.67
N PHE A 99 14.48 -0.61 7.87
CA PHE A 99 13.16 -0.25 8.40
C PHE A 99 12.52 -1.37 9.19
N ILE A 100 12.85 -2.63 8.94
CA ILE A 100 12.34 -3.75 9.72
C ILE A 100 12.59 -3.57 11.22
N SER A 101 13.80 -3.14 11.60
CA SER A 101 14.16 -2.88 12.99
C SER A 101 13.59 -1.56 13.51
N LYS A 102 13.60 -0.49 12.70
CA LYS A 102 13.08 0.83 13.07
C LYS A 102 11.58 0.80 13.34
N ILE A 103 10.81 0.11 12.50
CA ILE A 103 9.35 -0.07 12.64
C ILE A 103 9.02 -1.05 13.77
N LYS A 104 9.96 -1.91 14.16
CA LYS A 104 9.75 -3.03 15.08
C LYS A 104 8.70 -4.02 14.58
N SER A 105 8.64 -4.21 13.25
CA SER A 105 7.67 -5.13 12.66
C SER A 105 8.01 -6.58 12.99
N PRO A 106 7.07 -7.36 13.53
CA PRO A 106 7.26 -8.80 13.74
C PRO A 106 7.10 -9.61 12.44
N LEU A 107 6.74 -8.97 11.33
CA LEU A 107 6.52 -9.59 10.02
C LEU A 107 7.38 -8.91 8.96
N ILE A 108 7.72 -9.69 7.95
CA ILE A 108 8.33 -9.20 6.69
C ILE A 108 7.36 -9.34 5.51
N THR A 109 6.22 -9.97 5.72
CA THR A 109 5.18 -10.27 4.73
C THR A 109 4.24 -9.07 4.52
N THR A 110 3.30 -9.22 3.58
CA THR A 110 2.27 -8.22 3.32
C THR A 110 1.21 -8.11 4.41
N GLY A 111 1.16 -9.07 5.34
CA GLY A 111 0.19 -9.15 6.42
C GLY A 111 -1.18 -9.70 5.99
N ASN A 112 -1.35 -10.20 4.76
CA ASN A 112 -2.62 -10.78 4.29
C ASN A 112 -3.09 -11.97 5.13
N GLU A 113 -2.18 -12.69 5.75
CA GLU A 113 -2.44 -13.81 6.65
C GLU A 113 -3.07 -13.40 7.98
N LEU A 114 -3.01 -12.13 8.34
CA LEU A 114 -3.52 -11.66 9.63
C LEU A 114 -5.03 -11.42 9.59
N VAL A 115 -5.72 -11.89 10.63
CA VAL A 115 -7.17 -11.72 10.78
C VAL A 115 -7.57 -11.16 12.15
N LYS A 116 -8.61 -10.35 12.17
CA LYS A 116 -9.25 -9.84 13.40
C LYS A 116 -8.23 -9.34 14.47
N ASN A 117 -8.21 -9.94 15.66
CA ASN A 117 -7.33 -9.54 16.75
C ASN A 117 -5.83 -9.62 16.42
N GLN A 118 -5.42 -10.52 15.53
CA GLN A 118 -4.03 -10.58 15.08
C GLN A 118 -3.57 -9.27 14.43
N ILE A 119 -4.47 -8.59 13.71
CA ILE A 119 -4.21 -7.28 13.08
C ILE A 119 -3.99 -6.22 14.18
N ALA A 120 -4.84 -6.19 15.21
CA ALA A 120 -4.70 -5.26 16.32
C ALA A 120 -3.37 -5.48 17.06
N GLU A 121 -3.04 -6.73 17.39
CA GLU A 121 -1.80 -7.09 18.10
C GLU A 121 -0.54 -6.79 17.26
N PHE A 122 -0.58 -7.04 15.97
CA PHE A 122 0.45 -6.61 15.03
C PHE A 122 0.64 -5.08 15.09
N SER A 123 -0.45 -4.35 14.94
CA SER A 123 -0.45 -2.88 14.84
C SER A 123 0.07 -2.20 16.11
N LYS A 124 -0.23 -2.73 17.30
CA LYS A 124 0.28 -2.23 18.61
C LYS A 124 1.80 -2.30 18.73
N LYS A 125 2.45 -3.23 18.02
CA LYS A 125 3.90 -3.43 18.09
C LYS A 125 4.67 -2.42 17.24
N LEU A 126 4.01 -1.79 16.26
CA LEU A 126 4.68 -0.96 15.27
C LEU A 126 5.06 0.42 15.83
N ASN A 127 6.27 0.86 15.56
CA ASN A 127 6.66 2.25 15.71
C ASN A 127 6.02 3.07 14.57
N ILE A 128 5.01 3.86 14.89
CA ILE A 128 4.22 4.61 13.91
C ILE A 128 5.06 5.65 13.17
N GLN A 129 5.96 6.36 13.87
CA GLN A 129 6.84 7.35 13.24
C GLN A 129 7.72 6.69 12.16
N ALA A 130 8.39 5.59 12.51
CA ALA A 130 9.23 4.86 11.57
C ALA A 130 8.42 4.22 10.42
N LEU A 131 7.16 3.82 10.69
CA LEU A 131 6.26 3.32 9.65
C LEU A 131 5.95 4.41 8.61
N TYR A 132 5.69 5.65 9.03
CA TYR A 132 5.46 6.77 8.11
C TYR A 132 6.72 7.12 7.31
N GLU A 133 7.88 7.08 7.91
CA GLU A 133 9.17 7.29 7.22
C GLU A 133 9.38 6.21 6.13
N TYR A 134 9.10 4.95 6.46
CA TYR A 134 9.12 3.86 5.49
C TYR A 134 8.14 4.08 4.34
N CYS A 135 6.89 4.43 4.64
CA CYS A 135 5.87 4.71 3.62
C CYS A 135 6.33 5.81 2.65
N GLU A 136 6.92 6.88 3.18
CA GLU A 136 7.44 7.98 2.37
C GLU A 136 8.62 7.55 1.49
N LYS A 137 9.56 6.78 2.03
CA LYS A 137 10.71 6.24 1.28
C LYS A 137 10.28 5.31 0.15
N VAL A 138 9.36 4.39 0.41
CA VAL A 138 8.80 3.50 -0.63
C VAL A 138 8.10 4.30 -1.71
N LYS A 139 7.25 5.28 -1.32
CA LYS A 139 6.58 6.17 -2.27
C LYS A 139 7.59 6.87 -3.19
N LEU A 140 8.61 7.52 -2.62
CA LEU A 140 9.62 8.26 -3.38
C LEU A 140 10.40 7.35 -4.33
N SER A 141 10.81 6.18 -3.86
CA SER A 141 11.50 5.17 -4.65
C SER A 141 10.68 4.71 -5.86
N THR A 142 9.39 4.42 -5.66
CA THR A 142 8.48 4.04 -6.75
C THR A 142 8.26 5.18 -7.73
N GLU A 143 8.11 6.41 -7.25
CA GLU A 143 7.88 7.59 -8.09
C GLU A 143 9.11 7.98 -8.93
N GLU A 144 10.30 7.76 -8.41
CA GLU A 144 11.55 7.92 -9.18
C GLU A 144 11.59 6.93 -10.35
N TRP A 145 11.30 5.65 -10.08
CA TRP A 145 11.18 4.66 -11.12
C TRP A 145 10.11 5.02 -12.16
N LEU A 146 8.90 5.43 -11.71
CA LEU A 146 7.79 5.83 -12.59
C LEU A 146 8.17 6.99 -13.52
N LYS A 147 8.92 7.98 -13.03
CA LYS A 147 9.39 9.12 -13.86
C LYS A 147 10.27 8.66 -15.02
N ASN A 148 11.11 7.65 -14.78
CA ASN A 148 12.05 7.11 -15.75
C ASN A 148 11.45 6.02 -16.67
N LEU A 149 10.21 5.58 -16.38
CA LEU A 149 9.52 4.55 -17.15
C LEU A 149 9.20 5.03 -18.58
N SER A 150 9.48 4.22 -19.59
CA SER A 150 9.10 4.48 -20.98
C SER A 150 7.81 3.73 -21.36
N PHE A 151 7.13 4.19 -22.42
CA PHE A 151 5.89 3.56 -22.88
C PHE A 151 6.08 2.10 -23.29
N LYS A 152 7.22 1.76 -23.91
CA LYS A 152 7.55 0.39 -24.32
C LYS A 152 7.64 -0.58 -23.15
N ASP A 153 8.08 -0.10 -21.98
CA ASP A 153 8.27 -0.93 -20.78
C ASP A 153 6.93 -1.41 -20.20
N LEU A 154 5.83 -0.75 -20.52
CA LEU A 154 4.49 -1.13 -20.05
C LEU A 154 4.08 -2.57 -20.41
N LYS A 155 4.67 -3.14 -21.45
CA LYS A 155 4.38 -4.50 -21.92
C LYS A 155 5.26 -5.57 -21.30
N THR A 156 6.26 -5.19 -20.51
CA THR A 156 7.17 -6.12 -19.81
C THR A 156 6.36 -7.08 -18.95
N LYS A 157 6.63 -8.37 -19.12
CA LYS A 157 6.03 -9.48 -18.36
C LYS A 157 7.11 -10.16 -17.53
N TYR A 158 6.69 -10.97 -16.58
CA TYR A 158 7.56 -11.70 -15.67
C TYR A 158 7.62 -13.17 -16.07
N ALA A 159 8.79 -13.79 -15.90
CA ALA A 159 9.02 -15.21 -16.13
C ALA A 159 8.72 -16.04 -14.86
N GLU A 160 8.67 -17.36 -14.99
CA GLU A 160 8.54 -18.25 -13.82
C GLU A 160 9.71 -18.08 -12.84
N SER A 161 10.91 -17.75 -13.34
CA SER A 161 12.07 -17.42 -12.50
C SER A 161 11.87 -16.22 -11.58
N ASP A 162 11.12 -15.18 -12.04
CA ASP A 162 10.78 -14.04 -11.21
C ASP A 162 9.83 -14.45 -10.07
N LYS A 163 8.88 -15.32 -10.38
CA LYS A 163 7.93 -15.87 -9.43
C LYS A 163 8.62 -16.71 -8.36
N GLU A 164 9.51 -17.61 -8.77
CA GLU A 164 10.30 -18.42 -7.84
C GLU A 164 11.24 -17.56 -6.97
N ARG A 165 11.78 -16.48 -7.53
CA ARG A 165 12.58 -15.52 -6.78
C ARG A 165 11.75 -14.85 -5.68
N ILE A 166 10.55 -14.31 -5.99
CA ILE A 166 9.66 -13.72 -4.97
C ILE A 166 9.28 -14.74 -3.88
N LYS A 167 8.98 -15.98 -4.25
CA LYS A 167 8.70 -17.05 -3.28
C LYS A 167 9.90 -17.32 -2.35
N SER A 168 11.11 -17.36 -2.90
CA SER A 168 12.33 -17.64 -2.12
C SER A 168 12.63 -16.61 -1.05
N LEU A 169 12.20 -15.34 -1.24
CA LEU A 169 12.37 -14.25 -0.30
C LEU A 169 11.42 -14.32 0.90
N LYS A 170 10.39 -15.16 0.84
CA LYS A 170 9.38 -15.33 1.91
C LYS A 170 8.68 -14.02 2.32
N VAL A 171 8.63 -13.05 1.41
CA VAL A 171 7.98 -11.75 1.61
C VAL A 171 6.45 -11.78 1.42
N VAL A 172 5.95 -12.93 0.99
CA VAL A 172 4.53 -13.28 0.98
C VAL A 172 4.35 -14.54 1.79
N SER A 173 3.38 -14.58 2.68
CA SER A 173 3.07 -15.76 3.50
C SER A 173 2.56 -16.91 2.63
N ASN A 174 2.83 -18.15 3.05
CA ASN A 174 2.28 -19.36 2.43
C ASN A 174 0.80 -19.59 2.78
N ASP A 175 0.20 -18.75 3.62
CA ASP A 175 -1.22 -18.79 3.95
C ASP A 175 -2.08 -18.61 2.70
N GLU A 176 -3.23 -19.31 2.62
CA GLU A 176 -4.15 -19.24 1.47
C GLU A 176 -4.65 -17.81 1.19
N ASN A 177 -4.76 -16.99 2.23
CA ASN A 177 -5.16 -15.58 2.11
C ASN A 177 -4.05 -14.68 1.53
N ALA A 178 -2.83 -15.18 1.39
CA ALA A 178 -1.66 -14.39 0.96
C ALA A 178 -0.98 -14.94 -0.30
N ILE A 179 -0.78 -16.26 -0.41
CA ILE A 179 0.09 -16.87 -1.42
C ILE A 179 -0.32 -16.55 -2.87
N TRP A 180 -1.61 -16.36 -3.11
CA TRP A 180 -2.15 -15.99 -4.43
C TRP A 180 -1.63 -14.65 -4.96
N LEU A 181 -1.10 -13.78 -4.09
CA LEU A 181 -0.54 -12.48 -4.48
C LEU A 181 0.63 -12.61 -5.46
N ILE A 182 1.45 -13.66 -5.29
CA ILE A 182 2.60 -13.90 -6.17
C ILE A 182 2.13 -14.12 -7.61
N ASP A 183 1.17 -15.01 -7.80
CA ASP A 183 0.56 -15.25 -9.11
C ASP A 183 -0.15 -14.00 -9.64
N TYR A 184 -0.85 -13.30 -8.77
CA TYR A 184 -1.58 -12.08 -9.14
C TYR A 184 -0.66 -11.00 -9.70
N TRP A 185 0.52 -10.79 -9.11
CA TRP A 185 1.49 -9.81 -9.60
C TRP A 185 2.24 -10.30 -10.82
N CYS A 186 2.77 -11.53 -10.80
CA CYS A 186 3.59 -12.06 -11.89
C CYS A 186 2.81 -12.32 -13.18
N ASN A 187 1.49 -12.52 -13.11
CA ASN A 187 0.62 -12.62 -14.28
C ASN A 187 0.27 -11.27 -14.93
N LYS A 188 0.68 -10.15 -14.31
CA LYS A 188 0.49 -8.81 -14.89
C LYS A 188 1.75 -8.35 -15.63
N ASN A 189 1.55 -7.44 -16.57
CA ASN A 189 2.63 -6.62 -17.07
C ASN A 189 2.75 -5.33 -16.24
N ILE A 190 3.77 -4.51 -16.50
CA ILE A 190 4.00 -3.24 -15.78
C ILE A 190 2.76 -2.35 -15.82
N LYS A 191 2.06 -2.25 -16.96
CA LYS A 191 0.80 -1.48 -17.03
C LYS A 191 -0.23 -1.97 -16.01
N GLY A 192 -0.43 -3.29 -15.91
CA GLY A 192 -1.35 -3.89 -14.94
C GLY A 192 -0.95 -3.65 -13.49
N LEU A 193 0.36 -3.63 -13.20
CA LEU A 193 0.88 -3.28 -11.88
C LEU A 193 0.68 -1.80 -11.54
N ILE A 194 0.84 -0.89 -12.51
CA ILE A 194 0.51 0.53 -12.32
C ILE A 194 -0.97 0.70 -11.96
N GLN A 195 -1.85 -0.04 -12.63
CA GLN A 195 -3.30 0.07 -12.45
C GLN A 195 -3.82 -0.51 -11.14
N MET A 196 -3.06 -1.37 -10.46
CA MET A 196 -3.52 -1.97 -9.21
C MET A 196 -2.60 -1.66 -8.02
N PRO A 197 -1.39 -2.21 -7.84
CA PRO A 197 -0.58 -1.90 -6.67
C PRO A 197 -0.29 -0.42 -6.48
N PHE A 198 -0.04 0.34 -7.57
CA PHE A 198 0.44 1.71 -7.47
C PHE A 198 -0.65 2.79 -7.60
N SER A 199 -1.92 2.39 -7.82
CA SER A 199 -3.03 3.36 -7.92
C SER A 199 -4.30 2.87 -7.23
N ARG A 200 -5.08 1.96 -7.81
CA ARG A 200 -6.38 1.54 -7.27
C ARG A 200 -6.29 0.93 -5.86
N HIS A 201 -5.26 0.16 -5.59
CA HIS A 201 -5.02 -0.43 -4.26
C HIS A 201 -4.89 0.65 -3.19
N TRP A 202 -4.14 1.71 -3.47
CA TRP A 202 -4.05 2.85 -2.58
C TRP A 202 -5.41 3.50 -2.33
N ILE A 203 -6.19 3.77 -3.38
CA ILE A 203 -7.52 4.39 -3.23
C ILE A 203 -8.39 3.57 -2.27
N MET A 204 -8.47 2.25 -2.49
CA MET A 204 -9.32 1.36 -1.70
C MET A 204 -8.93 1.36 -0.22
N HIS A 205 -7.64 1.28 0.07
CA HIS A 205 -7.15 1.27 1.44
C HIS A 205 -7.19 2.65 2.11
N VAL A 206 -6.91 3.74 1.40
CA VAL A 206 -7.01 5.10 1.96
C VAL A 206 -8.46 5.44 2.27
N GLU A 207 -9.43 5.08 1.42
CA GLU A 207 -10.86 5.23 1.75
C GLU A 207 -11.26 4.42 2.99
N ALA A 208 -10.72 3.20 3.14
CA ALA A 208 -10.95 2.39 4.32
C ALA A 208 -10.32 3.04 5.57
N ILE A 209 -9.09 3.55 5.48
CA ILE A 209 -8.42 4.30 6.55
C ILE A 209 -9.27 5.49 7.02
N LEU A 210 -9.80 6.29 6.11
CA LEU A 210 -10.65 7.44 6.46
C LEU A 210 -11.96 7.01 7.12
N ARG A 211 -12.53 5.87 6.73
CA ARG A 211 -13.71 5.30 7.39
C ARG A 211 -13.37 4.80 8.80
N ILE A 212 -12.23 4.16 8.98
CA ILE A 212 -11.74 3.71 10.30
C ILE A 212 -11.53 4.92 11.20
N GLU A 213 -10.87 5.96 10.72
CA GLU A 213 -10.64 7.22 11.43
C GLU A 213 -11.97 7.85 11.90
N ALA A 214 -12.97 7.97 11.01
CA ALA A 214 -14.29 8.47 11.37
C ALA A 214 -14.97 7.60 12.46
N GLY A 215 -14.80 6.28 12.40
CA GLY A 215 -15.25 5.34 13.43
C GLY A 215 -14.60 5.59 14.80
N ILE A 216 -13.29 5.81 14.82
CA ILE A 216 -12.51 6.12 16.04
C ILE A 216 -13.02 7.42 16.66
N ARG A 217 -13.16 8.51 15.87
CA ARG A 217 -13.66 9.80 16.36
C ARG A 217 -15.08 9.68 16.94
N LYS A 218 -15.95 8.90 16.31
CA LYS A 218 -17.31 8.66 16.80
C LYS A 218 -17.32 7.97 18.17
N VAL A 219 -16.45 7.00 18.38
CA VAL A 219 -16.32 6.29 19.67
C VAL A 219 -15.78 7.24 20.75
N ARG A 220 -14.80 8.09 20.44
CA ARG A 220 -14.27 9.11 21.36
C ARG A 220 -15.31 10.14 21.74
N GLY A 221 -16.05 10.70 20.77
CA GLY A 221 -17.11 11.66 21.04
C GLY A 221 -18.19 11.13 21.98
N LYS A 222 -18.56 9.85 21.88
CA LYS A 222 -19.47 9.19 22.81
C LYS A 222 -18.92 9.05 24.24
N LYS A 223 -17.60 8.84 24.40
CA LYS A 223 -16.96 8.75 25.74
C LYS A 223 -16.84 10.11 26.45
N LEU A 224 -16.87 11.22 25.71
CA LEU A 224 -16.83 12.57 26.30
C LEU A 224 -18.21 13.08 26.69
N CYS A 225 -19.30 12.41 26.30
CA CYS A 225 -20.70 12.78 26.58
C CYS A 225 -21.31 11.90 27.70
N CYS A 226 -20.56 11.00 28.33
CA CYS A 226 -20.90 10.16 29.49
C CYS A 226 -20.04 10.56 30.70
#